data_919884749014eeb540895ac84ef16b98
#
_entry.id   919884749014eeb540895ac84ef16b98
#
_cell.length_a   1.000
_cell.length_b   1.000
_cell.length_c   1.000
_cell.angle_alpha   90.00
_cell.angle_beta   90.00
_cell.angle_gamma   90.00
#
_symmetry.space_group_name_H-M   'P 1'
#
loop_
_entity.id
_entity.type
_entity.pdbx_description
1 polymer ?
#
loop_
_entity_poly.entity_id
_entity_poly.type
_entity_poly.pdbx_seq_one_letter_code
_entity_poly.pdbx_strand_id
1 'polypeptide(L)'
;MAEKVFELRSIEGDLSAQGMRVAIVASRFNSFIVEQLVEGAIDCVKRHGGDGATVVRVPGSWELPITVRALAKSGEWDAIVAVGAVIRGSTAHFDFVAGEATKGLAAAMADSAVPVALGVITTDTLEQAIERAGTKMGNKGWEAAASAIETANVLRAIRKGR
;
A
#
# COMPACT_ATOMS: atom_id res chain seq x y z
N MET A 1 -37.12 -25.48 -25.73
CA MET A 1 -36.14 -24.38 -25.49
C MET A 1 -35.18 -24.82 -24.41
N ALA A 2 -33.90 -24.73 -24.64
CA ALA A 2 -32.92 -25.04 -23.61
C ALA A 2 -33.02 -23.97 -22.53
N GLU A 3 -33.16 -24.39 -21.28
CA GLU A 3 -33.12 -23.51 -20.10
C GLU A 3 -31.75 -22.85 -20.05
N LYS A 4 -31.71 -21.51 -20.02
CA LYS A 4 -30.44 -20.79 -19.85
C LYS A 4 -29.94 -21.01 -18.41
N VAL A 5 -28.89 -21.78 -18.28
CA VAL A 5 -28.18 -21.95 -17.00
C VAL A 5 -27.48 -20.63 -16.65
N PHE A 6 -27.74 -20.12 -15.45
CA PHE A 6 -27.01 -18.95 -14.95
C PHE A 6 -25.58 -19.38 -14.56
N GLU A 7 -24.61 -18.82 -15.26
CA GLU A 7 -23.20 -19.06 -14.95
C GLU A 7 -22.64 -17.89 -14.12
N LEU A 8 -22.16 -18.19 -12.92
CA LEU A 8 -21.44 -17.25 -12.09
C LEU A 8 -19.92 -17.48 -12.26
N ARG A 9 -19.21 -16.42 -12.60
CA ARG A 9 -17.75 -16.40 -12.64
C ARG A 9 -17.24 -15.39 -11.64
N SER A 10 -16.29 -15.81 -10.77
CA SER A 10 -15.60 -14.94 -9.83
C SER A 10 -14.12 -14.86 -10.21
N ILE A 11 -13.53 -13.68 -10.11
CA ILE A 11 -12.09 -13.45 -10.29
C ILE A 11 -11.57 -12.91 -8.97
N GLU A 12 -10.66 -13.62 -8.37
CA GLU A 12 -10.02 -13.28 -7.11
C GLU A 12 -8.50 -13.32 -7.27
N GLY A 13 -7.79 -12.56 -6.45
CA GLY A 13 -6.34 -12.63 -6.36
C GLY A 13 -5.92 -13.56 -5.23
N ASP A 14 -4.90 -14.35 -5.43
CA ASP A 14 -4.23 -15.03 -4.35
C ASP A 14 -3.24 -14.10 -3.63
N LEU A 15 -2.64 -14.56 -2.56
CA LEU A 15 -1.68 -13.81 -1.75
C LEU A 15 -0.21 -14.16 -2.06
N SER A 16 0.07 -14.78 -3.20
CA SER A 16 1.44 -15.10 -3.59
C SER A 16 2.18 -13.87 -4.08
N ALA A 17 3.30 -13.56 -3.43
CA ALA A 17 4.23 -12.52 -3.86
C ALA A 17 5.42 -13.08 -4.66
N GLN A 18 5.39 -14.36 -5.02
CA GLN A 18 6.48 -15.00 -5.75
C GLN A 18 6.75 -14.32 -7.08
N GLY A 19 8.00 -13.91 -7.30
CA GLY A 19 8.42 -13.20 -8.51
C GLY A 19 7.85 -11.79 -8.66
N MET A 20 7.19 -11.26 -7.63
CA MET A 20 6.60 -9.93 -7.64
C MET A 20 7.64 -8.86 -7.27
N ARG A 21 7.69 -7.81 -8.08
CA ARG A 21 8.55 -6.64 -7.82
C ARG A 21 7.76 -5.64 -6.95
N VAL A 22 8.12 -5.57 -5.68
CA VAL A 22 7.43 -4.74 -4.69
C VAL A 22 8.30 -3.57 -4.27
N ALA A 23 7.75 -2.36 -4.35
CA ALA A 23 8.35 -1.16 -3.79
C ALA A 23 7.58 -0.73 -2.53
N ILE A 24 8.32 -0.36 -1.49
CA ILE A 24 7.78 0.22 -0.26
C ILE A 24 8.29 1.65 -0.18
N VAL A 25 7.40 2.63 -0.30
CA VAL A 25 7.76 4.04 -0.21
C VAL A 25 7.44 4.53 1.19
N ALA A 26 8.46 4.95 1.92
CA ALA A 26 8.36 5.27 3.35
C ALA A 26 8.76 6.70 3.64
N SER A 27 7.92 7.43 4.38
CA SER A 27 8.29 8.74 4.90
C SER A 27 9.27 8.60 6.07
N ARG A 28 10.23 9.54 6.18
CA ARG A 28 11.16 9.57 7.32
C ARG A 28 10.55 10.24 8.54
N PHE A 29 9.67 11.20 8.35
CA PHE A 29 9.02 11.88 9.46
C PHE A 29 8.20 10.90 10.30
N ASN A 30 8.27 11.00 11.62
CA ASN A 30 7.74 10.01 12.55
C ASN A 30 8.41 8.63 12.39
N SER A 31 9.72 8.59 12.23
CA SER A 31 10.48 7.36 11.91
C SER A 31 10.26 6.22 12.91
N PHE A 32 10.09 6.50 14.19
CA PHE A 32 9.77 5.49 15.22
C PHE A 32 8.53 4.66 14.87
N ILE A 33 7.50 5.30 14.33
CA ILE A 33 6.28 4.64 13.88
C ILE A 33 6.46 4.04 12.48
N VAL A 34 7.03 4.82 11.55
CA VAL A 34 7.12 4.43 10.14
C VAL A 34 8.01 3.21 9.93
N GLU A 35 9.11 3.09 10.67
CA GLU A 35 9.98 1.90 10.56
C GLU A 35 9.23 0.61 10.94
N GLN A 36 8.33 0.64 11.90
CA GLN A 36 7.49 -0.50 12.24
C GLN A 36 6.52 -0.87 11.11
N LEU A 37 6.01 0.13 10.40
CA LEU A 37 5.17 -0.10 9.22
C LEU A 37 5.96 -0.70 8.05
N VAL A 38 7.19 -0.24 7.84
CA VAL A 38 8.11 -0.81 6.84
C VAL A 38 8.43 -2.26 7.15
N GLU A 39 8.79 -2.57 8.39
CA GLU A 39 9.07 -3.95 8.82
C GLU A 39 7.84 -4.85 8.64
N GLY A 40 6.66 -4.35 8.97
CA GLY A 40 5.40 -5.07 8.74
C GLY A 40 5.17 -5.37 7.26
N ALA A 41 5.38 -4.41 6.38
CA ALA A 41 5.25 -4.60 4.94
C ALA A 41 6.27 -5.62 4.39
N ILE A 42 7.52 -5.55 4.83
CA ILE A 42 8.57 -6.51 4.46
C ILE A 42 8.22 -7.92 4.93
N ASP A 43 7.79 -8.06 6.18
CA ASP A 43 7.37 -9.36 6.74
C ASP A 43 6.23 -9.96 5.92
N CYS A 44 5.24 -9.16 5.55
CA CYS A 44 4.13 -9.60 4.71
C CYS A 44 4.61 -10.14 3.36
N VAL A 45 5.45 -9.39 2.63
CA VAL A 45 5.99 -9.81 1.35
C VAL A 45 6.76 -11.14 1.49
N LYS A 46 7.61 -11.24 2.50
CA LYS A 46 8.42 -12.43 2.78
C LYS A 46 7.56 -13.65 3.09
N ARG A 47 6.56 -13.51 3.96
CA ARG A 47 5.65 -14.62 4.34
C ARG A 47 4.77 -15.10 3.20
N HIS A 48 4.54 -14.27 2.21
CA HIS A 48 3.78 -14.63 1.00
C HIS A 48 4.68 -15.07 -0.17
N GLY A 49 5.92 -15.43 0.11
CA GLY A 49 6.84 -16.02 -0.86
C GLY A 49 7.56 -15.04 -1.76
N GLY A 50 7.58 -13.76 -1.41
CA GLY A 50 8.34 -12.75 -2.15
C GLY A 50 9.84 -12.92 -1.97
N ASP A 51 10.59 -12.70 -3.05
CA ASP A 51 12.06 -12.82 -3.06
C ASP A 51 12.77 -11.57 -2.54
N GLY A 52 12.05 -10.44 -2.46
CA GLY A 52 12.58 -9.18 -1.98
C GLY A 52 11.61 -8.03 -2.09
N ALA A 53 12.02 -6.89 -1.55
CA ALA A 53 11.34 -5.61 -1.69
C ALA A 53 12.37 -4.49 -1.74
N THR A 54 12.03 -3.41 -2.44
CA THR A 54 12.85 -2.19 -2.46
C THR A 54 12.19 -1.13 -1.60
N VAL A 55 12.94 -0.59 -0.65
CA VAL A 55 12.47 0.51 0.19
C VAL A 55 13.00 1.84 -0.34
N VAL A 56 12.09 2.75 -0.68
CA VAL A 56 12.38 4.11 -1.13
C VAL A 56 11.98 5.07 -0.03
N ARG A 57 12.90 5.92 0.42
CA ARG A 57 12.64 6.85 1.51
C ARG A 57 12.47 8.27 1.02
N VAL A 58 11.47 8.96 1.57
CA VAL A 58 11.15 10.36 1.29
C VAL A 58 11.05 11.17 2.59
N PRO A 59 11.16 12.50 2.54
CA PRO A 59 11.17 13.32 3.76
C PRO A 59 9.91 13.17 4.62
N GLY A 60 8.74 13.22 4.01
CA GLY A 60 7.46 13.19 4.72
C GLY A 60 6.34 12.61 3.86
N SER A 61 5.14 12.56 4.42
CA SER A 61 3.97 12.03 3.70
C SER A 61 3.55 12.90 2.52
N TRP A 62 3.90 14.19 2.55
CA TRP A 62 3.66 15.11 1.44
C TRP A 62 4.40 14.70 0.15
N GLU A 63 5.57 14.09 0.27
CA GLU A 63 6.41 13.67 -0.86
C GLU A 63 6.10 12.25 -1.36
N LEU A 64 5.25 11.50 -0.66
CA LEU A 64 4.86 10.15 -1.08
C LEU A 64 4.20 10.12 -2.47
N PRO A 65 3.21 10.98 -2.79
CA PRO A 65 2.51 10.89 -4.07
C PRO A 65 3.39 11.03 -5.30
N ILE A 66 4.31 12.00 -5.31
CA ILE A 66 5.18 12.22 -6.47
C ILE A 66 6.15 11.04 -6.68
N THR A 67 6.66 10.48 -5.59
CA THR A 67 7.58 9.34 -5.64
C THR A 67 6.86 8.08 -6.09
N VAL A 68 5.69 7.81 -5.52
CA VAL A 68 4.85 6.68 -5.92
C VAL A 68 4.44 6.78 -7.40
N ARG A 69 4.06 7.98 -7.85
CA ARG A 69 3.71 8.21 -9.25
C ARG A 69 4.88 7.93 -10.19
N ALA A 70 6.09 8.35 -9.84
CA ALA A 70 7.28 8.09 -10.62
C ALA A 70 7.57 6.57 -10.73
N LEU A 71 7.49 5.85 -9.61
CA LEU A 71 7.65 4.39 -9.59
C LEU A 71 6.57 3.67 -10.41
N ALA A 72 5.31 4.06 -10.22
CA ALA A 72 4.18 3.45 -10.91
C ALA A 72 4.26 3.62 -12.44
N LYS A 73 4.77 4.75 -12.90
CA LYS A 73 4.94 5.02 -14.34
C LYS A 73 6.17 4.39 -14.96
N SER A 74 7.14 3.93 -14.16
CA SER A 74 8.37 3.33 -14.69
C SER A 74 8.16 1.98 -15.38
N GLY A 75 7.07 1.29 -15.06
CA GLY A 75 6.80 -0.07 -15.56
C GLY A 75 7.63 -1.16 -14.88
N GLU A 76 8.39 -0.82 -13.87
CA GLU A 76 9.31 -1.75 -13.19
C GLU A 76 8.70 -2.43 -11.97
N TRP A 77 7.52 -2.01 -11.52
CA TRP A 77 6.91 -2.47 -10.28
C TRP A 77 5.55 -3.12 -10.50
N ASP A 78 5.31 -4.20 -9.79
CA ASP A 78 4.04 -4.94 -9.82
C ASP A 78 3.08 -4.49 -8.72
N ALA A 79 3.63 -4.00 -7.61
CA ALA A 79 2.88 -3.48 -6.48
C ALA A 79 3.71 -2.43 -5.71
N ILE A 80 3.04 -1.42 -5.21
CA ILE A 80 3.66 -0.34 -4.43
C ILE A 80 2.90 -0.22 -3.10
N VAL A 81 3.63 -0.13 -2.01
CA VAL A 81 3.09 0.09 -0.67
C VAL A 81 3.60 1.44 -0.17
N ALA A 82 2.71 2.37 0.12
CA ALA A 82 3.06 3.65 0.69
C ALA A 82 2.83 3.63 2.20
N VAL A 83 3.88 3.87 2.97
CA VAL A 83 3.81 3.92 4.43
C VAL A 83 4.27 5.27 4.97
N GLY A 84 3.58 5.73 5.97
CA GLY A 84 3.84 7.00 6.64
C GLY A 84 2.94 7.14 7.87
N ALA A 85 3.20 8.16 8.65
CA ALA A 85 2.38 8.47 9.81
C ALA A 85 2.13 9.97 9.88
N VAL A 86 0.86 10.35 9.82
CA VAL A 86 0.40 11.73 9.99
C VAL A 86 -0.38 11.78 11.30
N ILE A 87 0.18 12.45 12.28
CA ILE A 87 -0.41 12.57 13.63
C ILE A 87 -0.88 14.00 13.80
N ARG A 88 -2.14 14.16 14.22
CA ARG A 88 -2.75 15.48 14.41
C ARG A 88 -1.99 16.30 15.44
N GLY A 89 -1.63 17.51 15.03
CA GLY A 89 -1.07 18.53 15.92
C GLY A 89 -2.11 19.56 16.29
N SER A 90 -1.65 20.72 16.75
CA SER A 90 -2.50 21.83 17.22
C SER A 90 -3.03 22.73 16.09
N THR A 91 -2.64 22.48 14.84
CA THR A 91 -2.98 23.29 13.67
C THR A 91 -3.68 22.47 12.59
N ALA A 92 -4.21 23.14 11.58
CA ALA A 92 -4.86 22.51 10.43
C ALA A 92 -3.89 21.78 9.48
N HIS A 93 -2.59 21.81 9.73
CA HIS A 93 -1.55 21.19 8.88
C HIS A 93 -1.82 19.71 8.62
N PHE A 94 -2.27 18.97 9.64
CA PHE A 94 -2.65 17.56 9.52
C PHE A 94 -3.65 17.31 8.39
N ASP A 95 -4.71 18.09 8.30
CA ASP A 95 -5.79 17.90 7.33
C ASP A 95 -5.28 18.08 5.90
N PHE A 96 -4.40 19.04 5.67
CA PHE A 96 -3.81 19.30 4.36
C PHE A 96 -2.85 18.18 3.95
N VAL A 97 -1.95 17.77 4.83
CA VAL A 97 -0.97 16.71 4.52
C VAL A 97 -1.66 15.37 4.32
N ALA A 98 -2.55 14.99 5.24
CA ALA A 98 -3.26 13.70 5.17
C ALA A 98 -4.17 13.63 3.94
N GLY A 99 -4.92 14.68 3.65
CA GLY A 99 -5.83 14.75 2.52
C GLY A 99 -5.12 14.66 1.18
N GLU A 100 -4.11 15.48 0.96
CA GLU A 100 -3.37 15.51 -0.31
C GLU A 100 -2.50 14.26 -0.51
N ALA A 101 -1.89 13.72 0.53
CA ALA A 101 -1.15 12.46 0.43
C ALA A 101 -2.08 11.31 0.00
N THR A 102 -3.22 11.16 0.65
CA THR A 102 -4.19 10.11 0.34
C THR A 102 -4.74 10.25 -1.07
N LYS A 103 -5.16 11.44 -1.46
CA LYS A 103 -5.68 11.76 -2.79
C LYS A 103 -4.64 11.52 -3.89
N GLY A 104 -3.40 11.94 -3.67
CA GLY A 104 -2.33 11.79 -4.63
C GLY A 104 -1.93 10.32 -4.84
N LEU A 105 -1.93 9.51 -3.79
CA LEU A 105 -1.69 8.06 -3.89
C LEU A 105 -2.79 7.36 -4.68
N ALA A 106 -4.05 7.70 -4.43
CA ALA A 106 -5.18 7.15 -5.18
C ALA A 106 -5.11 7.52 -6.66
N ALA A 107 -4.74 8.77 -6.98
CA ALA A 107 -4.55 9.22 -8.35
C ALA A 107 -3.41 8.47 -9.06
N ALA A 108 -2.28 8.27 -8.40
CA ALA A 108 -1.15 7.52 -8.95
C ALA A 108 -1.54 6.07 -9.30
N MET A 109 -2.33 5.43 -8.46
CA MET A 109 -2.86 4.09 -8.70
C MET A 109 -3.81 4.06 -9.90
N ALA A 110 -4.77 4.97 -9.95
CA ALA A 110 -5.76 5.04 -11.02
C ALA A 110 -5.11 5.33 -12.39
N ASP A 111 -4.15 6.25 -12.44
CA ASP A 111 -3.47 6.65 -13.68
C ASP A 111 -2.54 5.57 -14.25
N SER A 112 -1.96 4.73 -13.40
CA SER A 112 -0.95 3.74 -13.79
C SER A 112 -1.47 2.32 -13.92
N ALA A 113 -2.60 2.02 -13.30
CA ALA A 113 -3.11 0.66 -13.10
C ALA A 113 -2.10 -0.26 -12.36
N VAL A 114 -1.21 0.31 -11.56
CA VAL A 114 -0.34 -0.40 -10.62
C VAL A 114 -0.95 -0.28 -9.23
N PRO A 115 -1.12 -1.38 -8.49
CA PRO A 115 -1.61 -1.32 -7.12
C PRO A 115 -0.75 -0.43 -6.24
N VAL A 116 -1.37 0.54 -5.59
CA VAL A 116 -0.75 1.41 -4.59
C VAL A 116 -1.53 1.26 -3.29
N ALA A 117 -0.97 0.54 -2.33
CA ALA A 117 -1.65 0.30 -1.08
C ALA A 117 -1.40 1.43 -0.08
N LEU A 118 -2.45 1.80 0.62
CA LEU A 118 -2.45 2.87 1.61
C LEU A 118 -2.03 2.34 2.98
N GLY A 119 -0.75 2.44 3.29
CA GLY A 119 -0.18 2.17 4.59
C GLY A 119 0.16 3.45 5.39
N VAL A 120 -0.29 4.60 4.92
CA VAL A 120 -0.18 5.87 5.65
C VAL A 120 -1.25 5.90 6.72
N ILE A 121 -0.83 5.90 7.97
CA ILE A 121 -1.76 6.04 9.10
C ILE A 121 -2.02 7.52 9.40
N THR A 122 -3.26 7.82 9.72
CA THR A 122 -3.71 9.17 10.08
C THR A 122 -4.41 9.07 11.42
N THR A 123 -3.83 9.65 12.44
CA THR A 123 -4.30 9.49 13.82
C THR A 123 -4.37 10.82 14.55
N ASP A 124 -5.23 10.89 15.55
CA ASP A 124 -5.36 12.09 16.38
C ASP A 124 -4.29 12.12 17.48
N THR A 125 -3.79 10.95 17.90
CA THR A 125 -2.80 10.85 18.98
C THR A 125 -1.65 9.93 18.60
N LEU A 126 -0.52 10.09 19.28
CA LEU A 126 0.64 9.21 19.15
C LEU A 126 0.29 7.77 19.54
N GLU A 127 -0.50 7.60 20.60
CA GLU A 127 -0.93 6.29 21.09
C GLU A 127 -1.71 5.52 20.00
N GLN A 128 -2.60 6.20 19.30
CA GLN A 128 -3.33 5.60 18.17
C GLN A 128 -2.39 5.17 17.05
N ALA A 129 -1.33 5.92 16.79
CA ALA A 129 -0.32 5.55 15.80
C ALA A 129 0.46 4.31 16.24
N ILE A 130 0.89 4.23 17.48
CA ILE A 130 1.57 3.07 18.07
C ILE A 130 0.68 1.82 17.98
N GLU A 131 -0.60 1.96 18.31
CA GLU A 131 -1.56 0.85 18.24
C GLU A 131 -1.68 0.24 16.84
N ARG A 132 -1.44 1.02 15.78
CA ARG A 132 -1.60 0.62 14.37
C ARG A 132 -0.29 0.23 13.68
N ALA A 133 0.80 0.33 14.40
CA ALA A 133 2.15 0.04 13.89
C ALA A 133 2.75 -1.25 14.48
N GLY A 134 1.92 -2.27 14.69
CA GLY A 134 2.35 -3.58 15.14
C GLY A 134 2.05 -3.90 16.59
N THR A 135 1.07 -3.22 17.19
CA THR A 135 0.60 -3.52 18.53
C THR A 135 -0.90 -3.85 18.53
N LYS A 136 -1.69 -3.24 19.37
CA LYS A 136 -3.08 -3.57 19.67
C LYS A 136 -4.01 -3.67 18.43
N MET A 137 -3.82 -2.79 17.46
CA MET A 137 -4.65 -2.72 16.24
C MET A 137 -3.95 -3.35 15.01
N GLY A 138 -2.99 -4.25 15.22
CA GLY A 138 -2.23 -4.87 14.14
C GLY A 138 -1.19 -3.93 13.54
N ASN A 139 -0.75 -4.24 12.32
CA ASN A 139 0.24 -3.44 11.60
C ASN A 139 -0.32 -3.02 10.23
N LYS A 140 -0.55 -1.73 10.05
CA LYS A 140 -1.13 -1.17 8.83
C LYS A 140 -0.19 -1.26 7.62
N GLY A 141 1.11 -1.35 7.83
CA GLY A 141 2.07 -1.64 6.75
C GLY A 141 1.93 -3.08 6.23
N TRP A 142 1.77 -4.02 7.14
CA TRP A 142 1.52 -5.43 6.80
C TRP A 142 0.21 -5.59 6.03
N GLU A 143 -0.87 -5.00 6.53
CA GLU A 143 -2.19 -5.05 5.88
C GLU A 143 -2.18 -4.41 4.49
N ALA A 144 -1.49 -3.26 4.36
CA ALA A 144 -1.34 -2.59 3.07
C ALA A 144 -0.57 -3.47 2.06
N ALA A 145 0.51 -4.11 2.48
CA ALA A 145 1.27 -5.02 1.63
C ALA A 145 0.42 -6.22 1.17
N ALA A 146 -0.37 -6.81 2.07
CA ALA A 146 -1.28 -7.90 1.72
C ALA A 146 -2.31 -7.46 0.66
N SER A 147 -2.90 -6.28 0.83
CA SER A 147 -3.84 -5.71 -0.14
C SER A 147 -3.19 -5.44 -1.50
N ALA A 148 -1.95 -4.96 -1.52
CA ALA A 148 -1.20 -4.70 -2.74
C ALA A 148 -0.92 -6.00 -3.51
N ILE A 149 -0.50 -7.06 -2.82
CA ILE A 149 -0.23 -8.38 -3.40
C ILE A 149 -1.51 -8.97 -3.99
N GLU A 150 -2.59 -9.00 -3.23
CA GLU A 150 -3.88 -9.53 -3.68
C GLU A 150 -4.39 -8.76 -4.91
N THR A 151 -4.35 -7.43 -4.87
CA THR A 151 -4.79 -6.58 -5.98
C THR A 151 -3.94 -6.79 -7.23
N ALA A 152 -2.62 -6.92 -7.11
CA ALA A 152 -1.74 -7.23 -8.23
C ALA A 152 -2.12 -8.57 -8.89
N ASN A 153 -2.46 -9.57 -8.09
CA ASN A 153 -2.86 -10.87 -8.60
C ASN A 153 -4.26 -10.84 -9.24
N VAL A 154 -5.20 -10.05 -8.71
CA VAL A 154 -6.49 -9.79 -9.39
C VAL A 154 -6.27 -9.18 -10.78
N LEU A 155 -5.43 -8.15 -10.88
CA LEU A 155 -5.15 -7.50 -12.16
C LEU A 155 -4.46 -8.44 -13.16
N ARG A 156 -3.57 -9.30 -12.67
CA ARG A 156 -2.97 -10.35 -13.51
C ARG A 156 -4.02 -11.34 -14.04
N ALA A 157 -4.95 -11.76 -13.19
CA ALA A 157 -6.03 -12.66 -13.59
C ALA A 157 -6.96 -12.00 -14.63
N ILE A 158 -7.31 -10.73 -14.47
CA ILE A 158 -8.11 -9.97 -15.42
C ILE A 158 -7.40 -9.89 -16.78
N ARG A 159 -6.11 -9.56 -16.81
CA ARG A 159 -5.31 -9.44 -18.04
C ARG A 159 -5.17 -10.76 -18.78
N LYS A 160 -5.16 -11.88 -18.08
CA LYS A 160 -5.10 -13.23 -18.67
C LYS A 160 -6.46 -13.71 -19.19
N GLY A 161 -7.54 -12.97 -18.95
CA GLY A 161 -8.89 -13.34 -19.35
C GLY A 161 -9.45 -14.57 -18.63
N ARG A 162 -8.96 -14.85 -17.44
CA ARG A 162 -9.33 -16.03 -16.64
C ARG A 162 -10.26 -15.67 -15.50
#